data_adc3c7f917240c3614317c09ccfde910
#
_entry.id   adc3c7f917240c3614317c09ccfde910
#
_cell.length_a   1.000
_cell.length_b   1.000
_cell.length_c   1.000
_cell.angle_alpha   90.00
_cell.angle_beta   90.00
_cell.angle_gamma   90.00
#
_symmetry.space_group_name_H-M   'P 1'
#
loop_
_entity.id
_entity.type
_entity.pdbx_description
1 polymer ?
#
loop_
_entity_poly.entity_id
_entity_poly.type
_entity_poly.pdbx_seq_one_letter_code
_entity_poly.pdbx_strand_id
1 'polypeptide(L)'
;MGTAIVVTSGKGGAGKSTVSLGLAAHFAAEGARVLLIDCDAGLRSLDRMTGTEEALVFDSSDVVAGRCAPAEAIYPCASMPGVSLLPAPQNGEDLVPEHVMRRLVPMLKRYFDRVILDSPAGVGRGFRAAAAGADSALIVCSPDPVCIRD
;
A
#
# COMPACT_ATOMS: atom_id res chain seq x y z
N MET A 1 -16.80 8.15 5.23
CA MET A 1 -15.73 7.15 5.38
C MET A 1 -15.10 6.83 4.03
N GLY A 2 -13.79 6.70 3.99
CA GLY A 2 -13.06 6.44 2.76
C GLY A 2 -13.25 5.01 2.22
N THR A 3 -12.64 4.75 1.08
CA THR A 3 -12.66 3.45 0.40
C THR A 3 -11.25 2.88 0.32
N ALA A 4 -11.09 1.60 0.61
CA ALA A 4 -9.81 0.90 0.52
C ALA A 4 -9.80 -0.05 -0.68
N ILE A 5 -8.74 0.05 -1.49
CA ILE A 5 -8.56 -0.73 -2.71
C ILE A 5 -7.22 -1.46 -2.61
N VAL A 6 -7.23 -2.78 -2.70
CA VAL A 6 -5.98 -3.54 -2.83
C VAL A 6 -5.63 -3.69 -4.30
N VAL A 7 -4.38 -3.39 -4.65
CA VAL A 7 -3.84 -3.57 -6.00
C VAL A 7 -2.94 -4.80 -5.99
N THR A 8 -3.23 -5.74 -6.85
CA THR A 8 -2.52 -7.02 -6.90
C THR A 8 -2.24 -7.47 -8.33
N SER A 9 -1.38 -8.47 -8.47
CA SER A 9 -1.10 -9.14 -9.74
C SER A 9 -0.73 -10.60 -9.47
N GLY A 10 -0.98 -11.48 -10.43
CA GLY A 10 -0.62 -12.89 -10.32
C GLY A 10 0.87 -13.13 -10.33
N LYS A 11 1.64 -12.27 -11.00
CA LYS A 11 3.10 -12.37 -11.03
C LYS A 11 3.74 -10.98 -10.93
N GLY A 12 5.00 -10.94 -10.50
CA GLY A 12 5.80 -9.72 -10.47
C GLY A 12 6.08 -9.16 -11.87
N GLY A 13 6.32 -7.87 -11.95
CA GLY A 13 6.64 -7.20 -13.19
C GLY A 13 5.45 -6.87 -14.09
N ALA A 14 4.22 -7.04 -13.62
CA ALA A 14 3.01 -6.67 -14.37
C ALA A 14 2.67 -5.17 -14.30
N GLY A 15 3.50 -4.37 -13.61
CA GLY A 15 3.27 -2.92 -13.47
C GLY A 15 2.38 -2.53 -12.29
N LYS A 16 2.25 -3.41 -11.32
CA LYS A 16 1.37 -3.23 -10.16
C LYS A 16 1.65 -1.94 -9.39
N SER A 17 2.91 -1.68 -9.03
CA SER A 17 3.27 -0.47 -8.26
C SER A 17 3.09 0.79 -9.09
N THR A 18 3.34 0.74 -10.40
CA THR A 18 3.07 1.86 -11.32
C THR A 18 1.57 2.17 -11.37
N VAL A 19 0.73 1.15 -11.41
CA VAL A 19 -0.74 1.32 -11.37
C VAL A 19 -1.18 1.91 -10.05
N SER A 20 -0.64 1.43 -8.93
CA SER A 20 -0.94 1.97 -7.59
C SER A 20 -0.63 3.46 -7.51
N LEU A 21 0.53 3.88 -8.00
CA LEU A 21 0.94 5.28 -8.02
C LEU A 21 0.07 6.13 -8.95
N GLY A 22 -0.23 5.62 -10.14
CA GLY A 22 -1.10 6.31 -11.09
C GLY A 22 -2.51 6.51 -10.54
N LEU A 23 -3.04 5.50 -9.88
CA LEU A 23 -4.35 5.56 -9.23
C LEU A 23 -4.35 6.59 -8.09
N ALA A 24 -3.32 6.60 -7.27
CA ALA A 24 -3.16 7.58 -6.20
C ALA A 24 -3.11 9.01 -6.73
N ALA A 25 -2.32 9.24 -7.78
CA ALA A 25 -2.20 10.54 -8.40
C ALA A 25 -3.53 11.01 -8.99
N HIS A 26 -4.27 10.11 -9.62
CA HIS A 26 -5.58 10.41 -10.18
C HIS A 26 -6.58 10.85 -9.10
N PHE A 27 -6.71 10.09 -8.03
CA PHE A 27 -7.61 10.45 -6.94
C PHE A 27 -7.21 11.76 -6.25
N ALA A 28 -5.91 11.98 -6.06
CA ALA A 28 -5.42 13.23 -5.48
C ALA A 28 -5.72 14.43 -6.36
N ALA A 29 -5.63 14.27 -7.69
CA ALA A 29 -5.97 15.31 -8.65
C ALA A 29 -7.47 15.67 -8.60
N GLU A 30 -8.32 14.75 -8.18
CA GLU A 30 -9.74 14.99 -7.95
C GLU A 30 -10.04 15.60 -6.57
N GLY A 31 -9.03 15.89 -5.78
CA GLY A 31 -9.18 16.50 -4.46
C GLY A 31 -9.29 15.51 -3.30
N ALA A 32 -9.12 14.21 -3.55
CA ALA A 32 -9.15 13.21 -2.49
C ALA A 32 -7.87 13.23 -1.65
N ARG A 33 -8.00 12.95 -0.36
CA ARG A 33 -6.87 12.65 0.53
C ARG A 33 -6.55 11.16 0.36
N VAL A 34 -5.36 10.87 -0.14
CA VAL A 34 -4.98 9.51 -0.54
C VAL A 34 -3.86 8.98 0.36
N LEU A 35 -4.01 7.74 0.81
CA LEU A 35 -2.96 7.01 1.51
C LEU A 35 -2.55 5.79 0.68
N LEU A 36 -1.25 5.71 0.38
CA LEU A 36 -0.63 4.50 -0.15
C LEU A 36 -0.08 3.68 1.00
N ILE A 37 -0.39 2.39 1.04
CA ILE A 37 0.22 1.46 1.99
C ILE A 37 1.07 0.47 1.19
N ASP A 38 2.37 0.48 1.42
CA ASP A 38 3.28 -0.49 0.82
C ASP A 38 3.23 -1.79 1.63
N CYS A 39 2.65 -2.82 1.05
CA CYS A 39 2.53 -4.13 1.68
C CYS A 39 3.55 -5.14 1.15
N ASP A 40 4.50 -4.70 0.31
CA ASP A 40 5.52 -5.56 -0.27
C ASP A 40 6.89 -5.31 0.40
N ALA A 41 7.14 -5.98 1.51
CA ALA A 41 8.39 -5.85 2.25
C ALA A 41 9.61 -6.32 1.45
N GLY A 42 9.41 -7.21 0.47
CA GLY A 42 10.50 -7.72 -0.37
C GLY A 42 11.06 -6.68 -1.32
N LEU A 43 10.21 -5.94 -1.98
CA LEU A 43 10.60 -4.93 -2.97
C LEU A 43 10.74 -3.53 -2.38
N ARG A 44 9.84 -3.14 -1.47
CA ARG A 44 9.86 -1.82 -0.81
C ARG A 44 10.11 -0.68 -1.80
N SER A 45 9.36 -0.69 -2.92
CA SER A 45 9.63 0.21 -4.03
C SER A 45 8.94 1.56 -3.92
N LEU A 46 7.85 1.65 -3.17
CA LEU A 46 7.04 2.87 -3.14
C LEU A 46 7.75 4.04 -2.48
N ASP A 47 8.56 3.81 -1.46
CA ASP A 47 9.34 4.87 -0.81
C ASP A 47 10.30 5.56 -1.78
N ARG A 48 10.96 4.80 -2.65
CA ARG A 48 11.84 5.35 -3.70
C ARG A 48 11.04 6.06 -4.78
N MET A 49 9.96 5.44 -5.25
CA MET A 49 9.14 5.99 -6.34
C MET A 49 8.43 7.29 -5.94
N THR A 50 8.15 7.48 -4.65
CA THR A 50 7.49 8.68 -4.13
C THR A 50 8.46 9.73 -3.58
N GLY A 51 9.75 9.43 -3.56
CA GLY A 51 10.77 10.35 -3.05
C GLY A 51 10.76 10.51 -1.54
N THR A 52 10.20 9.57 -0.79
CA THR A 52 10.11 9.63 0.68
C THR A 52 11.24 8.88 1.38
N GLU A 53 12.08 8.17 0.65
CA GLU A 53 13.08 7.24 1.19
C GLU A 53 13.97 7.85 2.28
N GLU A 54 14.44 9.07 2.08
CA GLU A 54 15.33 9.75 3.02
C GLU A 54 14.64 10.26 4.28
N ALA A 55 13.33 10.40 4.26
CA ALA A 55 12.55 10.93 5.37
C ALA A 55 12.08 9.86 6.35
N LEU A 56 12.26 8.58 6.02
CA LEU A 56 11.67 7.49 6.78
C LEU A 56 12.36 7.28 8.13
N VAL A 57 11.58 7.37 9.21
CA VAL A 57 12.01 7.03 10.58
C VAL A 57 11.27 5.80 11.05
N PHE A 58 9.94 5.77 10.85
CA PHE A 58 9.07 4.66 11.21
C PHE A 58 8.43 4.05 9.97
N ASP A 59 8.04 2.78 10.08
CA ASP A 59 7.34 2.04 9.04
C ASP A 59 6.16 1.26 9.62
N SER A 60 5.51 0.43 8.82
CA SER A 60 4.35 -0.34 9.26
C SER A 60 4.68 -1.32 10.40
N SER A 61 5.92 -1.85 10.46
CA SER A 61 6.32 -2.73 11.55
C SER A 61 6.39 -2.02 12.88
N ASP A 62 6.78 -0.75 12.89
CA ASP A 62 6.79 0.07 14.10
C ASP A 62 5.38 0.32 14.63
N VAL A 63 4.43 0.53 13.74
CA VAL A 63 3.02 0.67 14.10
C VAL A 63 2.48 -0.61 14.74
N VAL A 64 2.76 -1.77 14.11
CA VAL A 64 2.33 -3.08 14.61
C VAL A 64 2.92 -3.38 15.97
N ALA A 65 4.19 -3.07 16.18
CA ALA A 65 4.90 -3.30 17.44
C ALA A 65 4.55 -2.29 18.54
N GLY A 66 3.78 -1.25 18.22
CA GLY A 66 3.43 -0.20 19.18
C GLY A 66 4.58 0.78 19.47
N ARG A 67 5.61 0.82 18.64
CA ARG A 67 6.74 1.75 18.80
C ARG A 67 6.38 3.18 18.41
N CYS A 68 5.34 3.35 17.62
CA CYS A 68 4.83 4.67 17.26
C CYS A 68 3.33 4.61 16.97
N ALA A 69 2.68 5.78 16.95
CA ALA A 69 1.32 5.90 16.46
C ALA A 69 1.29 5.81 14.93
N PRO A 70 0.18 5.36 14.32
CA PRO A 70 0.09 5.30 12.84
C PRO A 70 0.46 6.60 12.14
N ALA A 71 0.05 7.74 12.68
CA ALA A 71 0.34 9.04 12.09
C ALA A 71 1.85 9.34 12.00
N GLU A 72 2.66 8.78 12.88
CA GLU A 72 4.12 8.99 12.88
C GLU A 72 4.82 8.19 11.80
N ALA A 73 4.17 7.16 11.24
CA ALA A 73 4.70 6.33 10.17
C ALA A 73 4.08 6.67 8.80
N ILE A 74 3.29 7.74 8.71
CA ILE A 74 2.66 8.20 7.47
C ILE A 74 3.35 9.48 7.02
N TYR A 75 3.88 9.46 5.80
CA TYR A 75 4.70 10.53 5.23
C TYR A 75 4.04 11.15 4.00
N PRO A 76 3.93 12.48 3.91
CA PRO A 76 3.47 13.11 2.68
C PRO A 76 4.47 12.85 1.55
N CYS A 77 3.96 12.53 0.35
CA CYS A 77 4.78 12.31 -0.83
C CYS A 77 5.09 13.65 -1.49
N ALA A 78 6.35 14.07 -1.46
CA ALA A 78 6.77 15.37 -2.02
C ALA A 78 6.45 15.49 -3.52
N SER A 79 6.55 14.39 -4.27
CA SER A 79 6.29 14.36 -5.72
C SER A 79 4.81 14.29 -6.08
N MET A 80 3.93 14.01 -5.12
CA MET A 80 2.49 13.83 -5.37
C MET A 80 1.67 14.51 -4.28
N PRO A 81 1.37 15.82 -4.41
CA PRO A 81 0.56 16.53 -3.43
C PRO A 81 -0.80 15.85 -3.21
N GLY A 82 -1.20 15.70 -1.96
CA GLY A 82 -2.45 15.02 -1.59
C GLY A 82 -2.31 13.52 -1.37
N VAL A 83 -1.13 12.95 -1.64
CA VAL A 83 -0.81 11.55 -1.41
C VAL A 83 0.16 11.42 -0.24
N SER A 84 -0.12 10.49 0.67
CA SER A 84 0.78 10.10 1.76
C SER A 84 1.13 8.62 1.65
N LEU A 85 2.23 8.22 2.26
CA LEU A 85 2.74 6.85 2.22
C LEU A 85 2.91 6.29 3.63
N LEU A 86 2.41 5.07 3.85
CA LEU A 86 2.80 4.21 4.97
C LEU A 86 3.77 3.16 4.40
N PRO A 87 5.07 3.26 4.69
CA PRO A 87 6.06 2.39 4.06
C PRO A 87 6.03 0.97 4.62
N ALA A 88 6.53 0.04 3.81
CA ALA A 88 6.73 -1.35 4.21
C ALA A 88 7.84 -1.47 5.27
N PRO A 89 7.90 -2.59 6.00
CA PRO A 89 8.99 -2.82 6.96
C PRO A 89 10.36 -2.68 6.32
N GLN A 90 11.24 -1.89 6.95
CA GLN A 90 12.53 -1.52 6.37
C GLN A 90 13.65 -2.51 6.70
N ASN A 91 13.52 -3.25 7.79
CA ASN A 91 14.60 -4.08 8.33
C ASN A 91 14.38 -5.58 8.10
N GLY A 92 13.71 -5.97 7.04
CA GLY A 92 13.44 -7.37 6.73
C GLY A 92 12.46 -8.03 7.71
N GLU A 93 11.73 -7.23 8.47
CA GLU A 93 10.70 -7.74 9.37
C GLU A 93 9.51 -8.28 8.58
N ASP A 94 8.72 -9.11 9.26
CA ASP A 94 7.53 -9.70 8.65
C ASP A 94 6.50 -8.66 8.25
N LEU A 95 5.73 -9.01 7.24
CA LEU A 95 4.58 -8.22 6.81
C LEU A 95 3.59 -8.03 7.95
N VAL A 96 2.82 -6.94 7.88
CA VAL A 96 1.74 -6.68 8.83
C VAL A 96 0.74 -7.85 8.78
N PRO A 97 0.44 -8.48 9.92
CA PRO A 97 -0.48 -9.61 9.96
C PRO A 97 -1.90 -9.24 9.51
N GLU A 98 -2.61 -10.24 8.98
CA GLU A 98 -3.98 -10.06 8.50
C GLU A 98 -4.91 -9.46 9.56
N HIS A 99 -4.85 -9.95 10.81
CA HIS A 99 -5.71 -9.45 11.89
C HIS A 99 -5.44 -7.99 12.25
N VAL A 100 -4.20 -7.54 12.07
CA VAL A 100 -3.84 -6.13 12.28
C VAL A 100 -4.39 -5.27 11.13
N MET A 101 -4.27 -5.74 9.89
CA MET A 101 -4.80 -5.03 8.73
C MET A 101 -6.32 -4.85 8.81
N ARG A 102 -7.04 -5.85 9.31
CA ARG A 102 -8.49 -5.77 9.54
C ARG A 102 -8.90 -4.66 10.50
N ARG A 103 -8.00 -4.25 11.39
CA ARG A 103 -8.22 -3.16 12.34
C ARG A 103 -7.67 -1.83 11.86
N LEU A 104 -6.50 -1.86 11.26
CA LEU A 104 -5.78 -0.67 10.83
C LEU A 104 -6.48 0.03 9.65
N VAL A 105 -6.86 -0.72 8.63
CA VAL A 105 -7.43 -0.13 7.42
C VAL A 105 -8.75 0.61 7.68
N PRO A 106 -9.72 0.04 8.41
CA PRO A 106 -10.93 0.79 8.75
C PRO A 106 -10.67 2.07 9.54
N MET A 107 -9.67 2.06 10.42
CA MET A 107 -9.28 3.25 11.17
C MET A 107 -8.72 4.32 10.22
N LEU A 108 -7.85 3.95 9.30
CA LEU A 108 -7.25 4.87 8.34
C LEU A 108 -8.28 5.45 7.36
N LYS A 109 -9.31 4.70 7.03
CA LYS A 109 -10.41 5.17 6.17
C LYS A 109 -11.19 6.34 6.77
N ARG A 110 -11.04 6.62 8.06
CA ARG A 110 -11.64 7.80 8.70
C ARG A 110 -10.90 9.09 8.35
N TYR A 111 -9.61 8.98 8.01
CA TYR A 111 -8.74 10.13 7.78
C TYR A 111 -8.38 10.33 6.32
N PHE A 112 -8.58 9.31 5.50
CA PHE A 112 -8.27 9.33 4.07
C PHE A 112 -9.49 8.93 3.24
N ASP A 113 -9.68 9.62 2.13
CA ASP A 113 -10.81 9.34 1.22
C ASP A 113 -10.56 8.08 0.39
N ARG A 114 -9.29 7.82 0.06
CA ARG A 114 -8.85 6.61 -0.65
C ARG A 114 -7.63 6.03 0.03
N VAL A 115 -7.69 4.74 0.34
CA VAL A 115 -6.57 3.97 0.86
C VAL A 115 -6.22 2.93 -0.20
N ILE A 116 -5.00 2.98 -0.72
CA ILE A 116 -4.52 2.07 -1.77
C ILE A 116 -3.46 1.18 -1.16
N LEU A 117 -3.71 -0.14 -1.16
CA LEU A 117 -2.78 -1.13 -0.62
C LEU A 117 -2.05 -1.80 -1.79
N ASP A 118 -0.75 -1.58 -1.87
CA ASP A 118 0.10 -2.20 -2.89
C ASP A 118 0.59 -3.55 -2.37
N SER A 119 -0.08 -4.63 -2.78
CA SER A 119 0.19 -5.97 -2.27
C SER A 119 1.40 -6.60 -2.94
N PRO A 120 2.03 -7.62 -2.31
CA PRO A 120 2.99 -8.47 -3.02
C PRO A 120 2.30 -9.20 -4.17
N ALA A 121 3.08 -9.58 -5.18
CA ALA A 121 2.57 -10.41 -6.27
C ALA A 121 2.14 -11.79 -5.76
N GLY A 122 1.17 -12.39 -6.44
CA GLY A 122 0.65 -13.71 -6.10
C GLY A 122 -0.54 -13.68 -5.15
N VAL A 123 -0.96 -14.86 -4.70
CA VAL A 123 -2.16 -15.06 -3.88
C VAL A 123 -1.82 -15.61 -2.48
N GLY A 124 -0.59 -15.47 -2.04
CA GLY A 124 -0.11 -15.97 -0.77
C GLY A 124 -0.52 -15.13 0.44
N ARG A 125 0.17 -15.37 1.55
CA ARG A 125 -0.10 -14.69 2.84
C ARG A 125 -0.03 -13.17 2.76
N GLY A 126 0.94 -12.65 2.01
CA GLY A 126 1.11 -11.20 1.85
C GLY A 126 -0.08 -10.55 1.16
N PHE A 127 -0.59 -11.19 0.09
CA PHE A 127 -1.80 -10.72 -0.57
C PHE A 127 -3.00 -10.76 0.37
N ARG A 128 -3.20 -11.89 1.08
CA ARG A 128 -4.33 -12.03 1.98
C ARG A 128 -4.32 -11.01 3.11
N ALA A 129 -3.14 -10.72 3.65
CA ALA A 129 -2.99 -9.69 4.66
C ALA A 129 -3.35 -8.31 4.10
N ALA A 130 -2.82 -7.96 2.92
CA ALA A 130 -3.13 -6.68 2.28
C ALA A 130 -4.61 -6.54 1.95
N ALA A 131 -5.25 -7.62 1.51
CA ALA A 131 -6.66 -7.63 1.12
C ALA A 131 -7.63 -7.60 2.30
N ALA A 132 -7.17 -7.95 3.51
CA ALA A 132 -8.04 -8.20 4.66
C ALA A 132 -8.92 -7.01 5.06
N GLY A 133 -8.45 -5.78 4.86
CA GLY A 133 -9.22 -4.57 5.17
C GLY A 133 -9.77 -3.86 3.93
N ALA A 134 -9.56 -4.39 2.74
CA ALA A 134 -9.95 -3.72 1.51
C ALA A 134 -11.44 -3.90 1.19
N ASP A 135 -12.02 -2.88 0.56
CA ASP A 135 -13.41 -2.91 0.07
C ASP A 135 -13.49 -3.53 -1.32
N SER A 136 -12.43 -3.39 -2.12
CA SER A 136 -12.37 -3.91 -3.49
C SER A 136 -10.93 -4.24 -3.86
N ALA A 137 -10.77 -4.98 -4.96
CA ALA A 137 -9.47 -5.35 -5.49
C ALA A 137 -9.34 -4.94 -6.95
N LEU A 138 -8.18 -4.42 -7.32
CA LEU A 138 -7.80 -4.15 -8.70
C LEU A 138 -6.70 -5.13 -9.08
N ILE A 139 -6.97 -5.95 -10.08
CA ILE A 139 -6.02 -6.97 -10.55
C ILE A 139 -5.31 -6.44 -11.78
N VAL A 140 -4.00 -6.26 -11.68
CA VAL A 140 -3.16 -5.84 -12.79
C VAL A 140 -2.66 -7.07 -13.53
N CYS A 141 -2.94 -7.13 -14.81
CA CYS A 141 -2.63 -8.29 -15.63
C CYS A 141 -2.14 -7.82 -17.00
N SER A 142 -1.04 -8.41 -17.49
CA SER A 142 -0.64 -8.24 -18.87
C SER A 142 -1.40 -9.24 -19.75
N PRO A 143 -1.47 -9.06 -21.09
CA PRO A 143 -2.13 -10.01 -21.98
C PRO A 143 -1.39 -11.35 -22.13
N ASP A 144 -0.39 -11.62 -21.33
CA ASP A 144 0.32 -12.88 -21.27
C ASP A 144 -0.58 -13.97 -20.65
N PRO A 145 -0.77 -15.15 -21.31
CA PRO A 145 -1.60 -16.22 -20.77
C PRO A 145 -1.19 -16.70 -19.38
N VAL A 146 0.10 -16.67 -19.05
CA VAL A 146 0.59 -17.03 -17.70
C VAL A 146 0.11 -16.04 -16.66
N CYS A 147 0.20 -14.75 -16.95
CA CYS A 147 -0.27 -13.69 -16.05
C CYS A 147 -1.79 -13.76 -15.84
N ILE A 148 -2.56 -14.05 -16.89
CA ILE A 148 -4.02 -14.16 -16.81
C ILE A 148 -4.42 -15.36 -15.94
N ARG A 149 -3.67 -16.46 -16.03
CA ARG A 149 -3.94 -17.69 -15.27
C ARG A 149 -3.61 -17.54 -13.79
N ASP A 150 -2.56 -16.83 -13.49
CA ASP A 150 -2.12 -16.61 -12.12
C ASP A 150 -2.98 -15.58 -11.39
#